data_44b800bf53e6c33162b80054cc9e674a
#
_entry.id   44b800bf53e6c33162b80054cc9e674a
#
_cell.length_a   1.000
_cell.length_b   1.000
_cell.length_c   1.000
_cell.angle_alpha   90.00
_cell.angle_beta   90.00
_cell.angle_gamma   90.00
#
_symmetry.space_group_name_H-M   'P 1'
#
loop_
_entity.id
_entity.type
_entity.pdbx_description
1 polymer ?
#
loop_
_entity_poly.entity_id
_entity_poly.type
_entity_poly.pdbx_seq_one_letter_code
_entity_poly.pdbx_strand_id
1 'polypeptide(L)'
;MLILQHRREKFHRFNTARIVARALAKSELLAGRPAELAAALRLAPRAGLLYPGPGAVSLEGLPAEARPEQLVILDGTWSHAKSLLRELPALRALPRFALSPTAPSRYRIRREPTAEALSTVEATVAALKLLEPETEGLEELLRAFDGMIDAQLAHPGSVVGARFQKRSGRTWKNVPRAMVEDLGNIVVAYGEAQAGERGRKRADEPPLTWAAERLGDGERFSCTLTPTRPIDAIFLQHAELSQADFAAAVSLEEARRRWAEFSRPTDIVAVFQPGTARLLTFLASDAACLTLKSVAIDALRAAPTLEAALERERIPPPLPTVPGRTGKRLAAMAALVRHVSDVARRSLADAASAPVELY
;
A
#
# COMPACT_ATOMS: atom_id res chain seq x y z
N MET A 1 -13.09 17.62 -17.33
CA MET A 1 -12.73 17.28 -15.93
C MET A 1 -11.23 17.19 -15.78
N LEU A 2 -10.64 17.62 -14.67
CA LEU A 2 -9.22 17.54 -14.38
C LEU A 2 -9.00 16.77 -13.07
N ILE A 3 -8.22 15.71 -13.11
CA ILE A 3 -7.89 14.90 -11.93
C ILE A 3 -6.42 15.14 -11.58
N LEU A 4 -6.17 15.65 -10.39
CA LEU A 4 -4.82 15.86 -9.87
C LEU A 4 -4.45 14.75 -8.92
N GLN A 5 -3.57 13.88 -9.35
CA GLN A 5 -3.15 12.71 -8.60
C GLN A 5 -1.83 12.95 -7.88
N HIS A 6 -1.79 12.70 -6.59
CA HIS A 6 -0.54 12.71 -5.85
C HIS A 6 0.42 11.62 -6.36
N ARG A 7 1.72 11.93 -6.52
CA ARG A 7 2.71 11.04 -7.13
C ARG A 7 2.78 9.63 -6.51
N ARG A 8 2.47 9.50 -5.22
CA ARG A 8 2.49 8.21 -4.52
C ARG A 8 1.38 7.27 -4.94
N GLU A 9 0.30 7.80 -5.51
CA GLU A 9 -0.83 7.03 -6.02
C GLU A 9 -0.62 6.58 -7.47
N LYS A 10 0.34 7.16 -8.20
CA LYS A 10 0.58 6.91 -9.63
C LYS A 10 0.71 5.41 -9.98
N PHE A 11 1.31 4.63 -9.10
CA PHE A 11 1.55 3.21 -9.30
C PHE A 11 0.71 2.33 -8.38
N HIS A 12 -0.30 2.90 -7.72
CA HIS A 12 -1.20 2.10 -6.90
C HIS A 12 -2.03 1.18 -7.79
N ARG A 13 -2.10 -0.12 -7.42
CA ARG A 13 -2.80 -1.15 -8.23
C ARG A 13 -4.29 -0.84 -8.39
N PHE A 14 -4.93 -0.29 -7.36
CA PHE A 14 -6.35 0.07 -7.32
C PHE A 14 -6.55 1.56 -7.50
N ASN A 15 -6.07 2.06 -8.62
CA ASN A 15 -6.09 3.48 -8.94
C ASN A 15 -7.41 3.87 -9.60
N THR A 16 -8.36 4.35 -8.82
CA THR A 16 -9.69 4.73 -9.28
C THR A 16 -9.67 5.91 -10.25
N ALA A 17 -8.71 6.83 -10.11
CA ALA A 17 -8.52 7.93 -11.06
C ALA A 17 -8.20 7.46 -12.48
N ARG A 18 -7.51 6.33 -12.63
CA ARG A 18 -7.24 5.74 -13.96
C ARG A 18 -8.50 5.17 -14.63
N ILE A 19 -9.44 4.65 -13.85
CA ILE A 19 -10.71 4.17 -14.37
C ILE A 19 -11.43 5.37 -15.00
N VAL A 20 -11.53 6.47 -14.27
CA VAL A 20 -12.14 7.72 -14.76
C VAL A 20 -11.45 8.24 -16.00
N ALA A 21 -10.12 8.39 -15.96
CA ALA A 21 -9.34 8.96 -17.07
C ALA A 21 -9.38 8.13 -18.35
N ARG A 22 -9.64 6.82 -18.25
CA ARG A 22 -9.79 5.94 -19.43
C ARG A 22 -11.19 5.92 -20.01
N ALA A 23 -12.19 6.14 -19.17
CA ALA A 23 -13.60 6.04 -19.58
C ALA A 23 -14.18 7.37 -20.05
N LEU A 24 -13.73 8.50 -19.50
CA LEU A 24 -14.28 9.81 -19.83
C LEU A 24 -13.40 10.54 -20.85
N ALA A 25 -13.89 10.72 -22.07
CA ALA A 25 -13.17 11.36 -23.17
C ALA A 25 -12.73 12.81 -22.87
N LYS A 26 -13.51 13.56 -22.08
CA LYS A 26 -13.18 14.93 -21.65
C LYS A 26 -12.56 14.98 -20.26
N SER A 27 -11.71 14.01 -19.92
CA SER A 27 -10.97 13.98 -18.65
C SER A 27 -9.47 14.00 -18.88
N GLU A 28 -8.76 14.69 -18.00
CA GLU A 28 -7.31 14.75 -17.95
C GLU A 28 -6.82 14.30 -16.58
N LEU A 29 -5.80 13.43 -16.54
CA LEU A 29 -5.17 12.96 -15.32
C LEU A 29 -3.73 13.45 -15.27
N LEU A 30 -3.45 14.38 -14.38
CA LEU A 30 -2.10 14.86 -14.08
C LEU A 30 -1.60 14.22 -12.79
N ALA A 31 -0.49 13.49 -12.87
CA ALA A 31 0.10 12.80 -11.73
C ALA A 31 1.55 13.24 -11.53
N GLY A 32 1.86 13.81 -10.37
CA GLY A 32 3.20 14.34 -10.13
C GLY A 32 3.45 14.83 -8.71
N ARG A 33 4.59 15.48 -8.54
CA ARG A 33 4.89 16.30 -7.35
C ARG A 33 4.19 17.64 -7.49
N PRO A 34 3.97 18.38 -6.38
CA PRO A 34 3.33 19.67 -6.45
C PRO A 34 3.95 20.65 -7.46
N ALA A 35 5.28 20.72 -7.55
CA ALA A 35 5.97 21.58 -8.52
C ALA A 35 5.70 21.15 -9.99
N GLU A 36 5.69 19.84 -10.27
CA GLU A 36 5.38 19.28 -11.58
C GLU A 36 3.92 19.56 -11.96
N LEU A 37 3.01 19.37 -10.99
CA LEU A 37 1.60 19.66 -11.17
C LEU A 37 1.34 21.16 -11.37
N ALA A 38 2.00 22.03 -10.61
CA ALA A 38 1.88 23.48 -10.78
C ALA A 38 2.30 23.94 -12.18
N ALA A 39 3.37 23.36 -12.73
CA ALA A 39 3.84 23.68 -14.08
C ALA A 39 2.90 23.17 -15.20
N ALA A 40 2.26 22.01 -14.96
CA ALA A 40 1.35 21.38 -15.93
C ALA A 40 -0.11 21.85 -15.79
N LEU A 41 -0.48 22.44 -14.66
CA LEU A 41 -1.86 22.81 -14.33
C LEU A 41 -2.41 23.84 -15.33
N ARG A 42 -3.52 23.51 -15.94
CA ARG A 42 -4.29 24.41 -16.82
C ARG A 42 -5.73 24.48 -16.33
N LEU A 43 -6.11 25.63 -15.80
CA LEU A 43 -7.45 25.87 -15.26
C LEU A 43 -8.27 26.69 -16.23
N ALA A 44 -9.49 26.27 -16.48
CA ALA A 44 -10.48 27.06 -17.22
C ALA A 44 -10.90 28.29 -16.38
N PRO A 45 -11.40 29.35 -17.00
CA PRO A 45 -11.84 30.56 -16.28
C PRO A 45 -12.87 30.29 -15.19
N ARG A 46 -13.76 29.32 -15.40
CA ARG A 46 -14.78 28.88 -14.44
C ARG A 46 -14.46 27.48 -13.92
N ALA A 47 -13.21 27.24 -13.53
CA ALA A 47 -12.84 26.01 -12.86
C ALA A 47 -13.35 25.99 -11.42
N GLY A 48 -13.77 24.81 -10.93
CA GLY A 48 -14.19 24.59 -9.57
C GLY A 48 -13.53 23.33 -8.97
N LEU A 49 -13.27 23.35 -7.67
CA LEU A 49 -12.63 22.24 -6.95
C LEU A 49 -13.69 21.42 -6.20
N LEU A 50 -13.80 20.14 -6.52
CA LEU A 50 -14.61 19.21 -5.74
C LEU A 50 -13.83 18.83 -4.46
N TYR A 51 -14.13 19.51 -3.37
CA TYR A 51 -13.48 19.31 -2.11
C TYR A 51 -14.35 19.79 -0.94
N PRO A 52 -14.82 18.89 -0.04
CA PRO A 52 -15.69 19.27 1.06
C PRO A 52 -14.94 20.13 2.08
N GLY A 53 -15.66 20.99 2.76
CA GLY A 53 -15.14 21.83 3.83
C GLY A 53 -15.86 23.16 3.95
N PRO A 54 -15.40 24.05 4.86
CA PRO A 54 -16.01 25.34 5.06
C PRO A 54 -16.05 26.17 3.77
N GLY A 55 -17.24 26.72 3.44
CA GLY A 55 -17.44 27.54 2.25
C GLY A 55 -17.63 26.72 0.96
N ALA A 56 -17.71 25.39 1.01
CA ALA A 56 -18.04 24.58 -0.16
C ALA A 56 -19.56 24.70 -0.46
N VAL A 57 -19.89 24.92 -1.72
CA VAL A 57 -21.28 24.96 -2.20
C VAL A 57 -21.70 23.55 -2.61
N SER A 58 -22.93 23.14 -2.27
CA SER A 58 -23.46 21.86 -2.73
C SER A 58 -23.62 21.86 -4.25
N LEU A 59 -23.26 20.73 -4.88
CA LEU A 59 -23.59 20.50 -6.30
C LEU A 59 -25.08 20.20 -6.52
N GLU A 60 -25.77 19.70 -5.47
CA GLU A 60 -27.21 19.46 -5.54
C GLU A 60 -27.97 20.78 -5.67
N GLY A 61 -28.82 20.87 -6.68
CA GLY A 61 -29.63 22.05 -6.94
C GLY A 61 -28.87 23.26 -7.48
N LEU A 62 -27.59 23.11 -7.87
CA LEU A 62 -26.79 24.20 -8.42
C LEU A 62 -27.37 24.65 -9.79
N PRO A 63 -27.73 25.93 -9.96
CA PRO A 63 -28.26 26.44 -11.20
C PRO A 63 -27.22 26.37 -12.34
N ALA A 64 -27.65 26.20 -13.56
CA ALA A 64 -26.78 25.92 -14.72
C ALA A 64 -25.68 26.96 -14.90
N GLU A 65 -26.00 28.25 -14.70
CA GLU A 65 -25.05 29.36 -14.80
C GLU A 65 -23.99 29.37 -13.74
N ALA A 66 -24.23 28.73 -12.59
CA ALA A 66 -23.26 28.61 -11.49
C ALA A 66 -22.41 27.34 -11.60
N ARG A 67 -22.69 26.45 -12.53
CA ARG A 67 -21.92 25.19 -12.72
C ARG A 67 -20.52 25.49 -13.24
N PRO A 68 -19.49 24.80 -12.73
CA PRO A 68 -18.13 24.95 -13.22
C PRO A 68 -17.99 24.37 -14.64
N GLU A 69 -17.24 25.04 -15.51
CA GLU A 69 -16.87 24.53 -16.86
C GLU A 69 -15.82 23.42 -16.76
N GLN A 70 -15.01 23.45 -15.73
CA GLN A 70 -14.01 22.45 -15.42
C GLN A 70 -14.11 22.07 -13.95
N LEU A 71 -14.37 20.80 -13.68
CA LEU A 71 -14.33 20.28 -12.32
C LEU A 71 -12.94 19.67 -12.05
N VAL A 72 -12.29 20.13 -11.00
CA VAL A 72 -10.99 19.63 -10.52
C VAL A 72 -11.24 18.67 -9.36
N ILE A 73 -10.66 17.47 -9.43
CA ILE A 73 -10.76 16.43 -8.39
C ILE A 73 -9.35 16.07 -7.92
N LEU A 74 -9.16 15.95 -6.61
CA LEU A 74 -7.89 15.53 -6.01
C LEU A 74 -7.92 14.03 -5.75
N ASP A 75 -6.97 13.29 -6.33
CA ASP A 75 -6.83 11.85 -6.14
C ASP A 75 -5.65 11.50 -5.22
N GLY A 76 -5.96 10.74 -4.21
CA GLY A 76 -5.01 10.28 -3.20
C GLY A 76 -5.68 10.00 -1.86
N THR A 77 -4.86 9.69 -0.85
CA THR A 77 -5.37 9.68 0.53
C THR A 77 -5.79 11.08 0.95
N TRP A 78 -6.63 11.20 1.97
CA TRP A 78 -7.01 12.52 2.52
C TRP A 78 -5.80 13.37 2.92
N SER A 79 -4.75 12.76 3.43
CA SER A 79 -3.48 13.43 3.71
C SER A 79 -2.81 13.95 2.43
N HIS A 80 -2.84 13.17 1.35
CA HIS A 80 -2.31 13.57 0.04
C HIS A 80 -3.12 14.70 -0.58
N ALA A 81 -4.46 14.63 -0.53
CA ALA A 81 -5.33 15.69 -1.01
C ALA A 81 -5.12 17.00 -0.25
N LYS A 82 -5.02 16.94 1.08
CA LYS A 82 -4.65 18.11 1.92
C LYS A 82 -3.29 18.69 1.56
N SER A 83 -2.29 17.84 1.27
CA SER A 83 -0.96 18.28 0.83
C SER A 83 -1.01 19.00 -0.50
N LEU A 84 -1.72 18.44 -1.50
CA LEU A 84 -1.91 19.08 -2.81
C LEU A 84 -2.59 20.44 -2.66
N LEU A 85 -3.66 20.52 -1.88
CA LEU A 85 -4.37 21.77 -1.63
C LEU A 85 -3.49 22.83 -0.95
N ARG A 86 -2.63 22.42 0.00
CA ARG A 86 -1.70 23.32 0.68
C ARG A 86 -0.58 23.81 -0.24
N GLU A 87 -0.06 22.92 -1.09
CA GLU A 87 1.15 23.16 -1.87
C GLU A 87 0.88 23.74 -3.26
N LEU A 88 -0.39 23.75 -3.71
CA LEU A 88 -0.84 24.33 -4.98
C LEU A 88 -1.74 25.56 -4.71
N PRO A 89 -1.19 26.78 -4.66
CA PRO A 89 -1.97 28.01 -4.36
C PRO A 89 -3.14 28.22 -5.32
N ALA A 90 -2.98 27.88 -6.60
CA ALA A 90 -4.04 27.97 -7.60
C ALA A 90 -5.32 27.21 -7.24
N LEU A 91 -5.20 26.06 -6.56
CA LEU A 91 -6.36 25.28 -6.12
C LEU A 91 -7.10 25.94 -4.94
N ARG A 92 -6.40 26.69 -4.11
CA ARG A 92 -7.02 27.38 -2.98
C ARG A 92 -7.89 28.56 -3.39
N ALA A 93 -7.59 29.12 -4.55
CA ALA A 93 -8.35 30.23 -5.12
C ALA A 93 -9.64 29.78 -5.82
N LEU A 94 -9.79 28.48 -6.11
CA LEU A 94 -10.98 27.94 -6.78
C LEU A 94 -12.19 27.95 -5.85
N PRO A 95 -13.41 28.24 -6.39
CA PRO A 95 -14.65 27.95 -5.70
C PRO A 95 -14.73 26.45 -5.38
N ARG A 96 -15.16 26.13 -4.17
CA ARG A 96 -15.26 24.74 -3.69
C ARG A 96 -16.67 24.23 -3.82
N PHE A 97 -16.76 22.99 -4.25
CA PHE A 97 -18.01 22.25 -4.35
C PHE A 97 -17.97 21.01 -3.47
N ALA A 98 -19.12 20.61 -2.98
CA ALA A 98 -19.30 19.41 -2.19
C ALA A 98 -20.44 18.55 -2.72
N LEU A 99 -20.39 17.28 -2.40
CA LEU A 99 -21.44 16.29 -2.61
C LEU A 99 -22.05 15.92 -1.26
N SER A 100 -23.33 15.58 -1.25
CA SER A 100 -24.05 15.03 -0.09
C SER A 100 -24.44 13.57 -0.37
N PRO A 101 -23.48 12.61 -0.22
CA PRO A 101 -23.75 11.22 -0.57
C PRO A 101 -24.87 10.64 0.30
N THR A 102 -25.86 10.01 -0.31
CA THR A 102 -26.99 9.36 0.36
C THR A 102 -26.68 7.94 0.82
N ALA A 103 -25.57 7.37 0.38
CA ALA A 103 -25.11 6.03 0.73
C ALA A 103 -23.61 6.01 1.02
N PRO A 104 -23.13 5.11 1.87
CA PRO A 104 -21.70 4.93 2.12
C PRO A 104 -20.98 4.46 0.86
N SER A 105 -19.66 4.74 0.78
CA SER A 105 -18.81 4.32 -0.33
C SER A 105 -18.84 2.81 -0.55
N ARG A 106 -18.87 2.39 -1.80
CA ARG A 106 -18.73 1.00 -2.26
C ARG A 106 -17.30 0.47 -2.14
N TYR A 107 -16.33 1.31 -1.74
CA TYR A 107 -14.91 0.96 -1.70
C TYR A 107 -14.57 0.00 -0.55
N ARG A 108 -15.13 -1.21 -0.58
CA ARG A 108 -15.04 -2.26 0.45
C ARG A 108 -13.62 -2.68 0.84
N ILE A 109 -12.63 -2.34 0.02
CA ILE A 109 -11.21 -2.66 0.24
C ILE A 109 -10.40 -1.47 0.82
N ARG A 110 -11.06 -0.36 1.14
CA ARG A 110 -10.45 0.82 1.75
C ARG A 110 -11.29 1.32 2.91
N ARG A 111 -10.63 1.80 3.96
CA ARG A 111 -11.33 2.46 5.06
C ARG A 111 -11.41 3.94 4.77
N GLU A 112 -12.63 4.42 4.61
CA GLU A 112 -12.89 5.84 4.44
C GLU A 112 -12.80 6.57 5.80
N PRO A 113 -12.31 7.83 5.82
CA PRO A 113 -12.14 8.61 7.06
C PRO A 113 -13.47 9.04 7.68
N THR A 114 -14.51 9.26 6.86
CA THR A 114 -15.87 9.61 7.25
C THR A 114 -16.88 8.76 6.48
N ALA A 115 -18.12 8.74 6.91
CA ALA A 115 -19.20 8.00 6.23
C ALA A 115 -19.53 8.59 4.86
N GLU A 116 -19.28 9.89 4.68
CA GLU A 116 -19.54 10.63 3.44
C GLU A 116 -18.36 10.62 2.46
N ALA A 117 -17.24 10.02 2.84
CA ALA A 117 -16.07 9.98 1.97
C ALA A 117 -16.29 9.02 0.81
N LEU A 118 -16.09 9.51 -0.41
CA LEU A 118 -16.20 8.75 -1.66
C LEU A 118 -14.83 8.50 -2.28
N SER A 119 -14.72 7.41 -3.04
CA SER A 119 -13.58 7.21 -3.94
C SER A 119 -13.63 8.21 -5.09
N THR A 120 -12.50 8.41 -5.78
CA THR A 120 -12.42 9.32 -6.93
C THR A 120 -13.44 8.96 -8.02
N VAL A 121 -13.67 7.67 -8.28
CA VAL A 121 -14.66 7.24 -9.28
C VAL A 121 -16.08 7.52 -8.82
N GLU A 122 -16.42 7.24 -7.57
CA GLU A 122 -17.75 7.51 -7.02
C GLU A 122 -18.05 9.02 -7.00
N ALA A 123 -17.09 9.81 -6.51
CA ALA A 123 -17.22 11.27 -6.50
C ALA A 123 -17.37 11.84 -7.92
N THR A 124 -16.65 11.27 -8.91
CA THR A 124 -16.79 11.64 -10.31
C THR A 124 -18.19 11.35 -10.84
N VAL A 125 -18.68 10.13 -10.64
CA VAL A 125 -20.01 9.72 -11.12
C VAL A 125 -21.12 10.56 -10.46
N ALA A 126 -21.03 10.75 -9.14
CA ALA A 126 -22.00 11.56 -8.41
C ALA A 126 -22.03 13.02 -8.92
N ALA A 127 -20.85 13.62 -9.14
CA ALA A 127 -20.76 14.98 -9.67
C ALA A 127 -21.31 15.09 -11.11
N LEU A 128 -20.98 14.13 -11.99
CA LEU A 128 -21.47 14.16 -13.38
C LEU A 128 -23.00 13.96 -13.47
N LYS A 129 -23.59 13.10 -12.66
CA LYS A 129 -25.05 12.95 -12.59
C LYS A 129 -25.77 14.26 -12.26
N LEU A 130 -25.12 15.15 -11.49
CA LEU A 130 -25.67 16.45 -11.11
C LEU A 130 -25.37 17.55 -12.16
N LEU A 131 -24.16 17.53 -12.72
CA LEU A 131 -23.69 18.58 -13.63
C LEU A 131 -24.04 18.31 -15.09
N GLU A 132 -23.99 17.05 -15.51
CA GLU A 132 -24.18 16.59 -16.88
C GLU A 132 -25.10 15.34 -16.88
N PRO A 133 -26.37 15.43 -16.52
CA PRO A 133 -27.28 14.29 -16.34
C PRO A 133 -27.45 13.43 -17.59
N GLU A 134 -27.21 13.99 -18.77
CA GLU A 134 -27.28 13.28 -20.05
C GLU A 134 -26.05 12.44 -20.37
N THR A 135 -25.04 12.43 -19.47
CA THR A 135 -23.84 11.63 -19.67
C THR A 135 -24.16 10.14 -19.50
N GLU A 136 -24.05 9.40 -20.58
CA GLU A 136 -24.24 7.94 -20.59
C GLU A 136 -23.02 7.20 -20.02
N GLY A 137 -23.19 5.93 -19.65
CA GLY A 137 -22.10 5.04 -19.24
C GLY A 137 -21.60 5.25 -17.79
N LEU A 138 -22.22 6.12 -17.00
CA LEU A 138 -21.80 6.38 -15.62
C LEU A 138 -21.99 5.16 -14.71
N GLU A 139 -23.02 4.36 -14.95
CA GLU A 139 -23.24 3.11 -14.19
C GLU A 139 -22.22 2.02 -14.57
N GLU A 140 -21.77 2.00 -15.80
CA GLU A 140 -20.68 1.12 -16.28
C GLU A 140 -19.37 1.42 -15.55
N LEU A 141 -19.08 2.70 -15.28
CA LEU A 141 -17.93 3.10 -14.46
C LEU A 141 -18.00 2.52 -13.04
N LEU A 142 -19.18 2.60 -12.41
CA LEU A 142 -19.39 2.01 -11.08
C LEU A 142 -19.32 0.48 -11.11
N ARG A 143 -19.83 -0.17 -12.15
CA ARG A 143 -19.72 -1.62 -12.33
C ARG A 143 -18.26 -2.06 -12.52
N ALA A 144 -17.48 -1.33 -13.31
CA ALA A 144 -16.04 -1.59 -13.47
C ALA A 144 -15.28 -1.42 -12.14
N PHE A 145 -15.66 -0.44 -11.34
CA PHE A 145 -15.11 -0.23 -10.01
C PHE A 145 -15.47 -1.38 -9.06
N ASP A 146 -16.73 -1.79 -9.00
CA ASP A 146 -17.18 -2.94 -8.20
C ASP A 146 -16.47 -4.23 -8.63
N GLY A 147 -16.34 -4.48 -9.94
CA GLY A 147 -15.62 -5.63 -10.47
C GLY A 147 -14.13 -5.65 -10.09
N MET A 148 -13.46 -4.50 -10.09
CA MET A 148 -12.09 -4.37 -9.58
C MET A 148 -11.99 -4.74 -8.10
N ILE A 149 -12.95 -4.30 -7.28
CA ILE A 149 -13.00 -4.61 -5.86
C ILE A 149 -13.26 -6.10 -5.64
N ASP A 150 -14.23 -6.68 -6.36
CA ASP A 150 -14.59 -8.10 -6.27
C ASP A 150 -13.42 -9.00 -6.68
N ALA A 151 -12.75 -8.67 -7.78
CA ALA A 151 -11.54 -9.39 -8.21
C ALA A 151 -10.45 -9.35 -7.14
N GLN A 152 -10.29 -8.19 -6.46
CA GLN A 152 -9.31 -8.06 -5.38
C GLN A 152 -9.72 -8.86 -4.15
N LEU A 153 -10.99 -8.88 -3.78
CA LEU A 153 -11.50 -9.65 -2.64
C LEU A 153 -11.44 -11.16 -2.90
N ALA A 154 -11.64 -11.57 -4.14
CA ALA A 154 -11.58 -12.98 -4.57
C ALA A 154 -10.14 -13.49 -4.71
N HIS A 155 -9.14 -12.61 -4.78
CA HIS A 155 -7.75 -13.02 -4.98
C HIS A 155 -7.23 -13.81 -3.76
N PRO A 156 -6.76 -15.06 -3.92
CA PRO A 156 -6.16 -15.84 -2.84
C PRO A 156 -5.00 -15.07 -2.22
N GLY A 157 -4.96 -14.94 -0.91
CA GLY A 157 -3.92 -14.20 -0.21
C GLY A 157 -4.04 -12.67 -0.31
N SER A 158 -5.20 -12.16 -0.72
CA SER A 158 -5.46 -10.72 -0.70
C SER A 158 -5.34 -10.15 0.71
N VAL A 159 -4.19 -9.52 0.98
CA VAL A 159 -3.93 -8.80 2.24
C VAL A 159 -4.95 -7.66 2.43
N VAL A 160 -5.52 -7.18 1.35
CA VAL A 160 -6.55 -6.14 1.36
C VAL A 160 -7.85 -6.67 1.95
N GLY A 161 -8.32 -7.85 1.53
CA GLY A 161 -9.50 -8.50 2.13
C GLY A 161 -9.30 -8.79 3.62
N ALA A 162 -8.10 -9.19 4.03
CA ALA A 162 -7.74 -9.41 5.42
C ALA A 162 -7.76 -8.13 6.29
N ARG A 163 -7.47 -6.96 5.70
CA ARG A 163 -7.50 -5.67 6.40
C ARG A 163 -8.91 -5.13 6.65
N PHE A 164 -9.87 -5.45 5.79
CA PHE A 164 -11.16 -4.74 5.74
C PHE A 164 -12.37 -5.57 6.16
N GLN A 165 -12.21 -6.87 6.40
CA GLN A 165 -13.29 -7.62 7.05
C GLN A 165 -13.45 -7.13 8.49
N LYS A 166 -14.55 -6.41 8.76
CA LYS A 166 -14.95 -6.05 10.12
C LYS A 166 -15.16 -7.35 10.91
N ARG A 167 -14.25 -7.63 11.84
CA ARG A 167 -14.53 -8.60 12.91
C ARG A 167 -15.30 -7.85 13.99
N SER A 168 -16.46 -8.38 14.38
CA SER A 168 -17.15 -8.01 15.62
C SER A 168 -16.26 -8.46 16.78
N GLY A 169 -15.71 -7.52 17.54
CA GLY A 169 -14.85 -7.78 18.68
C GLY A 169 -13.58 -6.92 18.66
N ARG A 170 -13.07 -6.55 19.81
CA ARG A 170 -11.83 -5.79 19.99
C ARG A 170 -10.65 -6.57 19.40
N THR A 171 -10.36 -6.33 18.15
CA THR A 171 -9.16 -6.85 17.51
C THR A 171 -8.04 -5.84 17.68
N TRP A 172 -6.83 -6.29 17.76
CA TRP A 172 -5.65 -5.48 17.60
C TRP A 172 -5.79 -4.69 16.30
N LYS A 173 -6.04 -3.39 16.44
CA LYS A 173 -6.13 -2.48 15.29
C LYS A 173 -4.85 -2.66 14.48
N ASN A 174 -5.03 -2.91 13.16
CA ASN A 174 -3.95 -2.94 12.18
C ASN A 174 -3.03 -4.18 12.19
N VAL A 175 -3.39 -5.27 12.85
CA VAL A 175 -2.75 -6.57 12.62
C VAL A 175 -3.46 -7.25 11.44
N PRO A 176 -2.74 -7.62 10.38
CA PRO A 176 -3.31 -8.34 9.25
C PRO A 176 -3.91 -9.68 9.68
N ARG A 177 -5.09 -10.01 9.17
CA ARG A 177 -5.78 -11.25 9.49
C ARG A 177 -4.92 -12.49 9.21
N ALA A 178 -4.16 -12.48 8.12
CA ALA A 178 -3.24 -13.55 7.75
C ALA A 178 -2.21 -13.85 8.84
N MET A 179 -1.74 -12.85 9.59
CA MET A 179 -0.82 -13.06 10.71
C MET A 179 -1.49 -13.76 11.91
N VAL A 180 -2.81 -13.72 12.00
CA VAL A 180 -3.57 -14.30 13.12
C VAL A 180 -4.12 -15.68 12.78
N GLU A 181 -4.71 -15.81 11.60
CA GLU A 181 -5.46 -17.00 11.20
C GLU A 181 -4.67 -17.95 10.32
N ASP A 182 -3.67 -17.44 9.61
CA ASP A 182 -2.98 -18.16 8.55
C ASP A 182 -1.46 -18.00 8.61
N LEU A 183 -0.94 -18.04 9.84
CA LEU A 183 0.49 -17.86 10.10
C LEU A 183 1.34 -18.87 9.30
N GLY A 184 0.78 -20.06 9.02
CA GLY A 184 1.44 -21.11 8.25
C GLY A 184 1.86 -20.70 6.84
N ASN A 185 1.09 -19.81 6.22
CA ASN A 185 1.35 -19.30 4.88
C ASN A 185 2.14 -17.97 4.87
N ILE A 186 2.58 -17.48 6.03
CA ILE A 186 3.45 -16.31 6.08
C ILE A 186 4.89 -16.72 5.83
N VAL A 187 5.48 -16.12 4.80
CA VAL A 187 6.90 -16.21 4.46
C VAL A 187 7.56 -14.89 4.83
N VAL A 188 8.35 -14.84 5.89
CA VAL A 188 9.17 -13.65 6.16
C VAL A 188 10.35 -13.63 5.20
N ALA A 189 10.65 -12.46 4.62
CA ALA A 189 11.73 -12.32 3.65
C ALA A 189 12.50 -11.03 3.83
N TYR A 190 13.82 -11.10 3.67
CA TYR A 190 14.69 -9.95 3.70
C TYR A 190 15.80 -10.10 2.66
N GLY A 191 16.21 -8.98 2.08
CA GLY A 191 17.30 -8.91 1.14
C GLY A 191 17.94 -7.54 1.12
N GLU A 192 19.15 -7.48 0.62
CA GLU A 192 19.93 -6.24 0.50
C GLU A 192 20.51 -6.09 -0.90
N ALA A 193 20.51 -4.85 -1.38
CA ALA A 193 21.19 -4.43 -2.58
C ALA A 193 22.21 -3.35 -2.23
N GLN A 194 23.29 -3.25 -2.99
CA GLN A 194 24.23 -2.15 -2.82
C GLN A 194 23.62 -0.82 -3.26
N ALA A 195 24.21 0.30 -2.84
CA ALA A 195 23.74 1.62 -3.24
C ALA A 195 23.88 1.75 -4.78
N GLY A 196 22.82 2.25 -5.42
CA GLY A 196 22.88 2.55 -6.84
C GLY A 196 23.89 3.65 -7.15
N GLU A 197 24.36 3.72 -8.41
CA GLU A 197 25.12 4.85 -8.91
C GLU A 197 24.34 6.16 -8.74
N ARG A 198 25.04 7.32 -8.85
CA ARG A 198 24.43 8.64 -8.64
C ARG A 198 23.06 8.77 -9.33
N GLY A 199 22.00 8.92 -8.52
CA GLY A 199 20.62 9.08 -8.98
C GLY A 199 19.75 7.80 -8.96
N ARG A 200 20.32 6.59 -8.86
CA ARG A 200 19.56 5.35 -8.70
C ARG A 200 19.32 5.03 -7.21
N LYS A 201 18.16 4.55 -6.89
CA LYS A 201 17.84 4.07 -5.53
C LYS A 201 18.33 2.63 -5.40
N ARG A 202 18.73 2.22 -4.16
CA ARG A 202 19.06 0.81 -3.85
C ARG A 202 18.03 -0.20 -4.37
N ALA A 203 16.75 0.15 -4.33
CA ALA A 203 15.66 -0.72 -4.73
C ALA A 203 15.42 -0.80 -6.26
N ASP A 204 16.23 -0.11 -7.05
CA ASP A 204 16.15 -0.17 -8.51
C ASP A 204 17.20 -1.15 -9.10
N GLU A 205 17.96 -1.85 -8.24
CA GLU A 205 18.91 -2.90 -8.59
C GLU A 205 18.50 -4.23 -7.96
N PRO A 206 18.85 -5.39 -8.57
CA PRO A 206 18.60 -6.69 -7.96
C PRO A 206 19.23 -6.81 -6.57
N PRO A 207 18.65 -7.60 -5.66
CA PRO A 207 19.30 -7.86 -4.40
C PRO A 207 20.61 -8.62 -4.62
N LEU A 208 21.61 -8.35 -3.79
CA LEU A 208 22.84 -9.16 -3.72
C LEU A 208 22.68 -10.32 -2.74
N THR A 209 21.82 -10.16 -1.74
CA THR A 209 21.45 -11.22 -0.79
C THR A 209 19.94 -11.29 -0.67
N TRP A 210 19.40 -12.49 -0.61
CA TRP A 210 17.99 -12.72 -0.36
C TRP A 210 17.81 -13.96 0.51
N ALA A 211 17.03 -13.84 1.58
CA ALA A 211 16.67 -14.94 2.44
C ALA A 211 15.20 -14.87 2.86
N ALA A 212 14.60 -16.03 3.06
CA ALA A 212 13.21 -16.17 3.49
C ALA A 212 13.03 -17.40 4.41
N GLU A 213 12.00 -17.36 5.25
CA GLU A 213 11.55 -18.45 6.11
C GLU A 213 10.03 -18.51 6.11
N ARG A 214 9.46 -19.68 5.79
CA ARG A 214 8.02 -19.93 5.94
C ARG A 214 7.74 -20.27 7.39
N LEU A 215 6.85 -19.54 8.03
CA LEU A 215 6.63 -19.65 9.47
C LEU A 215 5.88 -20.91 9.89
N GLY A 216 5.16 -21.58 8.97
CA GLY A 216 4.39 -22.78 9.24
C GLY A 216 5.24 -24.02 9.45
N ASP A 217 6.14 -24.30 8.52
CA ASP A 217 6.98 -25.51 8.50
C ASP A 217 8.46 -25.22 8.75
N GLY A 218 8.85 -23.95 8.80
CA GLY A 218 10.24 -23.54 8.99
C GLY A 218 11.11 -23.71 7.75
N GLU A 219 10.50 -24.01 6.58
CA GLU A 219 11.23 -24.12 5.32
C GLU A 219 11.94 -22.80 4.99
N ARG A 220 13.19 -22.88 4.54
CA ARG A 220 14.05 -21.71 4.34
C ARG A 220 14.58 -21.65 2.93
N PHE A 221 14.69 -20.43 2.47
CA PHE A 221 15.35 -20.05 1.23
C PHE A 221 16.48 -19.07 1.52
N SER A 222 17.63 -19.25 0.90
CA SER A 222 18.68 -18.24 0.90
C SER A 222 19.56 -18.34 -0.34
N CYS A 223 19.97 -17.18 -0.86
CA CYS A 223 20.94 -17.10 -1.94
C CYS A 223 21.70 -15.77 -1.88
N THR A 224 22.93 -15.79 -2.39
CA THR A 224 23.65 -14.62 -2.87
C THR A 224 23.53 -14.57 -4.38
N LEU A 225 23.39 -13.37 -4.94
CA LEU A 225 23.25 -13.18 -6.40
C LEU A 225 24.55 -12.63 -6.98
N THR A 226 24.85 -13.08 -8.20
CA THR A 226 25.98 -12.58 -8.95
C THR A 226 25.84 -11.07 -9.16
N PRO A 227 26.81 -10.26 -8.70
CA PRO A 227 26.72 -8.83 -8.83
C PRO A 227 26.86 -8.38 -10.28
N THR A 228 26.09 -7.39 -10.69
CA THR A 228 26.16 -6.80 -12.03
C THR A 228 27.32 -5.81 -12.18
N ARG A 229 27.96 -5.45 -11.07
CA ARG A 229 29.13 -4.56 -10.97
C ARG A 229 29.95 -4.94 -9.74
N PRO A 230 31.19 -4.49 -9.58
CA PRO A 230 32.01 -4.78 -8.40
C PRO A 230 31.26 -4.47 -7.10
N ILE A 231 31.41 -5.37 -6.13
CA ILE A 231 30.76 -5.18 -4.84
C ILE A 231 31.48 -4.07 -4.06
N ASP A 232 30.71 -3.10 -3.60
CA ASP A 232 31.21 -1.98 -2.80
C ASP A 232 31.64 -2.46 -1.40
N ALA A 233 32.81 -2.03 -0.95
CA ALA A 233 33.30 -2.31 0.38
C ALA A 233 32.35 -1.81 1.49
N ILE A 234 31.68 -0.68 1.26
CA ILE A 234 30.66 -0.14 2.18
C ILE A 234 29.47 -1.08 2.26
N PHE A 235 29.08 -1.68 1.12
CA PHE A 235 28.02 -2.70 1.13
C PHE A 235 28.44 -3.93 1.94
N LEU A 236 29.64 -4.48 1.74
CA LEU A 236 30.13 -5.64 2.46
C LEU A 236 30.14 -5.40 3.97
N GLN A 237 30.67 -4.26 4.40
CA GLN A 237 30.67 -3.86 5.80
C GLN A 237 29.24 -3.74 6.37
N HIS A 238 28.33 -3.10 5.63
CA HIS A 238 26.94 -2.93 6.07
C HIS A 238 26.15 -4.23 6.09
N ALA A 239 26.39 -5.12 5.12
CA ALA A 239 25.78 -6.43 5.05
C ALA A 239 26.41 -7.44 6.03
N GLU A 240 27.54 -7.07 6.64
CA GLU A 240 28.35 -7.94 7.50
C GLU A 240 28.79 -9.22 6.75
N LEU A 241 29.26 -9.05 5.52
CA LEU A 241 29.68 -10.10 4.62
C LEU A 241 31.09 -9.82 4.08
N SER A 242 31.70 -10.84 3.53
CA SER A 242 32.99 -10.80 2.82
C SER A 242 32.82 -11.13 1.33
N GLN A 243 33.85 -10.94 0.53
CA GLN A 243 33.85 -11.37 -0.87
C GLN A 243 33.69 -12.89 -1.00
N ALA A 244 34.19 -13.67 -0.03
CA ALA A 244 34.08 -15.12 -0.05
C ALA A 244 32.61 -15.61 0.06
N ASP A 245 31.71 -14.84 0.69
CA ASP A 245 30.30 -15.19 0.80
C ASP A 245 29.56 -15.16 -0.55
N PHE A 246 30.19 -14.58 -1.59
CA PHE A 246 29.67 -14.54 -2.96
C PHE A 246 30.30 -15.60 -3.87
N ALA A 247 31.13 -16.50 -3.35
CA ALA A 247 31.78 -17.55 -4.17
C ALA A 247 30.75 -18.51 -4.81
N ALA A 248 29.61 -18.73 -4.13
CA ALA A 248 28.50 -19.56 -4.60
C ALA A 248 27.32 -18.72 -5.12
N ALA A 249 27.55 -17.45 -5.52
CA ALA A 249 26.51 -16.59 -6.02
C ALA A 249 25.90 -17.13 -7.31
N VAL A 250 24.58 -17.04 -7.41
CA VAL A 250 23.82 -17.53 -8.55
C VAL A 250 23.30 -16.38 -9.42
N SER A 251 22.99 -16.65 -10.69
CA SER A 251 22.37 -15.66 -11.56
C SER A 251 20.96 -15.27 -11.04
N LEU A 252 20.47 -14.11 -11.45
CA LEU A 252 19.11 -13.69 -11.12
C LEU A 252 18.05 -14.66 -11.65
N GLU A 253 18.28 -15.26 -12.82
CA GLU A 253 17.40 -16.26 -13.43
C GLU A 253 17.34 -17.52 -12.57
N GLU A 254 18.48 -18.02 -12.13
CA GLU A 254 18.57 -19.18 -11.25
C GLU A 254 17.93 -18.88 -9.88
N ALA A 255 18.12 -17.69 -9.33
CA ALA A 255 17.45 -17.28 -8.09
C ALA A 255 15.93 -17.25 -8.25
N ARG A 256 15.41 -16.79 -9.39
CA ARG A 256 13.97 -16.82 -9.72
C ARG A 256 13.44 -18.25 -9.79
N ARG A 257 14.16 -19.14 -10.46
CA ARG A 257 13.78 -20.55 -10.56
C ARG A 257 13.69 -21.20 -9.17
N ARG A 258 14.73 -21.04 -8.35
CA ARG A 258 14.76 -21.57 -6.97
C ARG A 258 13.68 -20.93 -6.10
N TRP A 259 13.40 -19.63 -6.28
CA TRP A 259 12.31 -18.97 -5.56
C TRP A 259 10.94 -19.53 -5.95
N ALA A 260 10.72 -19.81 -7.23
CA ALA A 260 9.48 -20.41 -7.70
C ALA A 260 9.27 -21.84 -7.16
N GLU A 261 10.35 -22.59 -6.96
CA GLU A 261 10.32 -23.92 -6.33
C GLU A 261 10.03 -23.86 -4.84
N PHE A 262 10.54 -22.83 -4.16
CA PHE A 262 10.31 -22.60 -2.72
C PHE A 262 8.90 -22.05 -2.46
N SER A 263 8.41 -21.11 -3.28
CA SER A 263 7.17 -20.39 -3.04
C SER A 263 5.93 -21.23 -3.36
N ARG A 264 4.87 -21.07 -2.57
CA ARG A 264 3.55 -21.72 -2.77
C ARG A 264 2.52 -20.68 -3.18
N PRO A 265 1.48 -21.05 -3.94
CA PRO A 265 0.42 -20.12 -4.34
C PRO A 265 -0.31 -19.45 -3.17
N THR A 266 -0.31 -20.08 -2.00
CA THR A 266 -0.93 -19.58 -0.77
C THR A 266 -0.01 -18.67 0.06
N ASP A 267 1.27 -18.57 -0.27
CA ASP A 267 2.24 -17.81 0.50
C ASP A 267 1.98 -16.31 0.46
N ILE A 268 2.13 -15.67 1.61
CA ILE A 268 2.11 -14.21 1.77
C ILE A 268 3.48 -13.78 2.25
N VAL A 269 4.22 -13.08 1.40
CA VAL A 269 5.58 -12.64 1.74
C VAL A 269 5.53 -11.41 2.64
N ALA A 270 6.01 -11.54 3.86
CA ALA A 270 6.11 -10.46 4.83
C ALA A 270 7.51 -9.84 4.80
N VAL A 271 7.59 -8.56 4.49
CA VAL A 271 8.83 -7.77 4.49
C VAL A 271 8.70 -6.62 5.47
N PHE A 272 9.83 -6.14 6.03
CA PHE A 272 9.73 -5.06 7.01
C PHE A 272 9.36 -3.71 6.38
N GLN A 273 9.93 -3.38 5.23
CA GLN A 273 9.77 -2.06 4.63
C GLN A 273 9.54 -2.10 3.10
N PRO A 274 8.95 -1.05 2.50
CA PRO A 274 8.67 -1.01 1.07
C PRO A 274 9.90 -1.16 0.16
N GLY A 275 11.10 -0.80 0.64
CA GLY A 275 12.34 -1.02 -0.09
C GLY A 275 12.61 -2.51 -0.34
N THR A 276 12.45 -3.35 0.67
CA THR A 276 12.58 -4.81 0.54
C THR A 276 11.46 -5.41 -0.33
N ALA A 277 10.25 -4.86 -0.27
CA ALA A 277 9.16 -5.29 -1.16
C ALA A 277 9.50 -5.05 -2.65
N ARG A 278 10.23 -3.98 -2.97
CA ARG A 278 10.71 -3.74 -4.34
C ARG A 278 11.78 -4.74 -4.76
N LEU A 279 12.67 -5.13 -3.84
CA LEU A 279 13.67 -6.16 -4.14
C LEU A 279 13.01 -7.51 -4.45
N LEU A 280 11.90 -7.83 -3.77
CA LEU A 280 11.11 -9.03 -4.07
C LEU A 280 10.63 -9.06 -5.52
N THR A 281 10.29 -7.92 -6.12
CA THR A 281 9.80 -7.90 -7.52
C THR A 281 10.81 -8.39 -8.54
N PHE A 282 12.11 -8.41 -8.21
CA PHE A 282 13.12 -9.02 -9.06
C PHE A 282 13.04 -10.55 -9.06
N LEU A 283 12.54 -11.16 -7.98
CA LEU A 283 12.41 -12.61 -7.84
C LEU A 283 11.00 -13.09 -8.19
N ALA A 284 9.98 -12.34 -7.77
CA ALA A 284 8.57 -12.65 -8.00
C ALA A 284 7.76 -11.36 -8.11
N SER A 285 7.30 -11.03 -9.33
CA SER A 285 6.54 -9.80 -9.60
C SER A 285 5.14 -9.80 -8.98
N ASP A 286 4.55 -10.99 -8.80
CA ASP A 286 3.14 -11.19 -8.48
C ASP A 286 2.91 -11.68 -7.04
N ALA A 287 3.99 -11.82 -6.26
CA ALA A 287 3.89 -12.31 -4.89
C ALA A 287 3.02 -11.38 -4.03
N ALA A 288 2.07 -11.98 -3.31
CA ALA A 288 1.32 -11.26 -2.27
C ALA A 288 2.29 -10.77 -1.19
N CYS A 289 2.35 -9.46 -0.95
CA CYS A 289 3.34 -8.86 -0.07
C CYS A 289 2.71 -8.03 1.05
N LEU A 290 3.17 -8.29 2.29
CA LEU A 290 2.78 -7.62 3.51
C LEU A 290 3.95 -6.79 4.06
N THR A 291 3.69 -5.54 4.49
CA THR A 291 4.70 -4.68 5.10
C THR A 291 4.57 -4.66 6.62
N LEU A 292 5.56 -5.19 7.34
CA LEU A 292 5.57 -5.27 8.80
C LEU A 292 5.77 -3.91 9.48
N LYS A 293 6.37 -2.94 8.80
CA LYS A 293 6.58 -1.59 9.35
C LYS A 293 5.26 -0.92 9.76
N SER A 294 4.18 -1.10 9.02
CA SER A 294 2.86 -0.58 9.40
C SER A 294 2.32 -1.27 10.64
N VAL A 295 2.55 -2.58 10.78
CA VAL A 295 2.17 -3.34 11.98
C VAL A 295 2.95 -2.85 13.21
N ALA A 296 4.25 -2.64 13.09
CA ALA A 296 5.08 -2.12 14.17
C ALA A 296 4.65 -0.74 14.65
N ILE A 297 4.34 0.18 13.71
CA ILE A 297 3.90 1.54 14.04
C ILE A 297 2.48 1.55 14.61
N ASP A 298 1.56 0.87 13.95
CA ASP A 298 0.12 1.04 14.18
C ASP A 298 -0.41 0.12 15.30
N ALA A 299 0.07 -1.13 15.36
CA ALA A 299 -0.38 -2.12 16.34
C ALA A 299 0.46 -2.08 17.62
N LEU A 300 1.79 -2.06 17.47
CA LEU A 300 2.71 -2.09 18.60
C LEU A 300 3.10 -0.69 19.11
N ARG A 301 2.70 0.37 18.39
CA ARG A 301 3.10 1.77 18.70
C ARG A 301 4.62 1.94 18.86
N ALA A 302 5.37 1.12 18.14
CA ALA A 302 6.82 1.15 18.15
C ALA A 302 7.36 2.25 17.22
N ALA A 303 8.62 2.65 17.43
CA ALA A 303 9.33 3.43 16.44
C ALA A 303 9.42 2.66 15.10
N PRO A 304 9.57 3.35 13.95
CA PRO A 304 9.45 2.73 12.63
C PRO A 304 10.68 1.89 12.22
N THR A 305 11.34 1.23 13.18
CA THR A 305 12.46 0.31 12.97
C THR A 305 12.16 -1.07 13.55
N LEU A 306 12.81 -2.10 13.02
CA LEU A 306 12.63 -3.47 13.48
C LEU A 306 13.18 -3.63 14.91
N GLU A 307 14.32 -3.02 15.16
CA GLU A 307 15.00 -3.04 16.46
C GLU A 307 14.12 -2.44 17.56
N ALA A 308 13.53 -1.26 17.29
CA ALA A 308 12.63 -0.61 18.24
C ALA A 308 11.36 -1.44 18.51
N ALA A 309 10.87 -2.19 17.51
CA ALA A 309 9.73 -3.08 17.71
C ALA A 309 10.07 -4.26 18.61
N LEU A 310 11.23 -4.88 18.41
CA LEU A 310 11.71 -5.97 19.27
C LEU A 310 11.96 -5.50 20.71
N GLU A 311 12.62 -4.35 20.88
CA GLU A 311 12.90 -3.76 22.19
C GLU A 311 11.60 -3.46 22.95
N ARG A 312 10.65 -2.79 22.28
CA ARG A 312 9.36 -2.47 22.88
C ARG A 312 8.60 -3.69 23.36
N GLU A 313 8.58 -4.74 22.57
CA GLU A 313 7.88 -5.99 22.87
C GLU A 313 8.74 -6.94 23.72
N ARG A 314 9.96 -6.52 24.11
CA ARG A 314 10.91 -7.31 24.90
C ARG A 314 11.21 -8.67 24.26
N ILE A 315 11.29 -8.71 22.94
CA ILE A 315 11.66 -9.91 22.18
C ILE A 315 13.19 -10.00 22.15
N PRO A 316 13.79 -11.04 22.71
CA PRO A 316 15.25 -11.20 22.66
C PRO A 316 15.70 -11.37 21.20
N PRO A 317 16.87 -10.85 20.81
CA PRO A 317 17.39 -11.02 19.46
C PRO A 317 17.59 -12.51 19.17
N PRO A 318 16.89 -13.06 18.15
CA PRO A 318 16.99 -14.48 17.83
C PRO A 318 18.32 -14.78 17.13
N LEU A 319 18.78 -16.03 17.25
CA LEU A 319 19.98 -16.48 16.54
C LEU A 319 19.72 -16.53 15.04
N PRO A 320 20.57 -15.92 14.22
CA PRO A 320 20.42 -15.97 12.77
C PRO A 320 20.81 -17.34 12.22
N THR A 321 20.09 -17.79 11.20
CA THR A 321 20.35 -19.07 10.51
C THR A 321 21.06 -18.87 9.17
N VAL A 322 21.18 -17.63 8.72
CA VAL A 322 21.88 -17.21 7.51
C VAL A 322 22.94 -16.20 7.93
N PRO A 323 24.14 -16.20 7.31
CA PRO A 323 25.20 -15.25 7.62
C PRO A 323 24.79 -13.79 7.38
N GLY A 324 25.49 -12.89 8.04
CA GLY A 324 25.40 -11.46 7.85
C GLY A 324 24.10 -10.83 8.35
N ARG A 325 23.93 -9.57 8.00
CA ARG A 325 22.78 -8.76 8.40
C ARG A 325 21.46 -9.28 7.84
N THR A 326 21.47 -9.91 6.65
CA THR A 326 20.27 -10.52 6.05
C THR A 326 19.69 -11.59 6.99
N GLY A 327 20.52 -12.48 7.53
CA GLY A 327 20.07 -13.50 8.48
C GLY A 327 19.58 -12.91 9.81
N LYS A 328 20.30 -11.93 10.37
CA LYS A 328 19.89 -11.27 11.62
C LYS A 328 18.50 -10.63 11.48
N ARG A 329 18.27 -9.92 10.39
CA ARG A 329 16.99 -9.26 10.13
C ARG A 329 15.87 -10.26 9.82
N LEU A 330 16.16 -11.32 9.09
CA LEU A 330 15.18 -12.38 8.82
C LEU A 330 14.71 -13.01 10.15
N ALA A 331 15.63 -13.41 11.00
CA ALA A 331 15.33 -14.02 12.31
C ALA A 331 14.53 -13.06 13.20
N ALA A 332 14.91 -11.78 13.23
CA ALA A 332 14.21 -10.75 13.99
C ALA A 332 12.76 -10.54 13.47
N MET A 333 12.56 -10.54 12.15
CA MET A 333 11.23 -10.43 11.55
C MET A 333 10.36 -11.65 11.86
N ALA A 334 10.92 -12.86 11.79
CA ALA A 334 10.21 -14.08 12.15
C ALA A 334 9.73 -14.05 13.61
N ALA A 335 10.62 -13.65 14.53
CA ALA A 335 10.28 -13.51 15.94
C ALA A 335 9.16 -12.46 16.16
N LEU A 336 9.26 -11.30 15.51
CA LEU A 336 8.25 -10.25 15.60
C LEU A 336 6.88 -10.73 15.09
N VAL A 337 6.83 -11.42 13.95
CA VAL A 337 5.56 -11.90 13.37
C VAL A 337 4.93 -12.97 14.28
N ARG A 338 5.72 -13.93 14.80
CA ARG A 338 5.24 -14.94 15.75
C ARG A 338 4.69 -14.29 17.01
N HIS A 339 5.43 -13.35 17.60
CA HIS A 339 4.97 -12.61 18.79
C HIS A 339 3.65 -11.89 18.56
N VAL A 340 3.55 -11.12 17.49
CA VAL A 340 2.31 -10.38 17.13
C VAL A 340 1.14 -11.34 16.92
N SER A 341 1.37 -12.47 16.25
CA SER A 341 0.37 -13.51 16.06
C SER A 341 -0.14 -14.08 17.38
N ASP A 342 0.79 -14.43 18.29
CA ASP A 342 0.47 -15.05 19.58
C ASP A 342 -0.30 -14.09 20.50
N VAL A 343 0.12 -12.83 20.55
CA VAL A 343 -0.58 -11.81 21.35
C VAL A 343 -1.96 -11.51 20.79
N ALA A 344 -2.08 -11.41 19.47
CA ALA A 344 -3.37 -11.17 18.82
C ALA A 344 -4.34 -12.35 19.01
N ARG A 345 -3.85 -13.60 18.93
CA ARG A 345 -4.65 -14.82 19.18
C ARG A 345 -5.15 -14.90 20.64
N ARG A 346 -4.28 -14.62 21.61
CA ARG A 346 -4.67 -14.57 23.04
C ARG A 346 -5.74 -13.52 23.28
N SER A 347 -5.57 -12.30 22.78
CA SER A 347 -6.56 -11.24 22.91
C SER A 347 -7.92 -11.59 22.29
N LEU A 348 -7.94 -12.42 21.26
CA LEU A 348 -9.18 -12.91 20.65
C LEU A 348 -9.85 -13.99 21.48
N ALA A 349 -9.07 -14.90 22.08
CA ALA A 349 -9.58 -15.96 22.97
C ALA A 349 -10.20 -15.32 24.22
N ASP A 350 -9.52 -14.35 24.82
CA ASP A 350 -10.02 -13.60 25.98
C ASP A 350 -11.34 -12.87 25.68
N ALA A 351 -11.44 -12.24 24.50
CA ALA A 351 -12.66 -11.56 24.06
C ALA A 351 -13.83 -12.51 23.78
N ALA A 352 -13.54 -13.75 23.35
CA ALA A 352 -14.56 -14.78 23.13
C ALA A 352 -15.08 -15.41 24.44
N SER A 353 -14.25 -15.36 25.49
CA SER A 353 -14.57 -15.92 26.82
C SER A 353 -15.22 -14.91 27.78
N ALA A 354 -15.29 -13.64 27.39
CA ALA A 354 -15.94 -12.62 28.21
C ALA A 354 -17.47 -12.85 28.23
N PRO A 355 -18.15 -12.85 29.41
CA PRO A 355 -19.60 -12.99 29.49
C PRO A 355 -20.26 -11.86 28.69
N VAL A 356 -21.28 -12.21 27.90
CA VAL A 356 -22.14 -11.25 27.22
C VAL A 356 -22.96 -10.56 28.29
N GLU A 357 -22.58 -9.37 28.72
CA GLU A 357 -23.45 -8.49 29.47
C GLU A 357 -24.58 -8.06 28.53
N LEU A 358 -25.76 -8.67 28.72
CA LEU A 358 -27.02 -8.24 28.12
C LEU A 358 -27.43 -6.92 28.80
N TYR A 359 -27.25 -5.81 28.10
CA TYR A 359 -27.95 -4.56 28.36
C TYR A 359 -28.94 -4.27 27.26
#